data_1677ae076c177ca2006223a64beb4052
#
_entry.id   1677ae076c177ca2006223a64beb4052
#
_cell.length_a   1.000
_cell.length_b   1.000
_cell.length_c   1.000
_cell.angle_alpha   90.00
_cell.angle_beta   90.00
_cell.angle_gamma   90.00
#
_symmetry.space_group_name_H-M   'P 1'
#
loop_
_entity.id
_entity.type
_entity.pdbx_description
1 polymer ?
#
loop_
_entity_poly.entity_id
_entity_poly.type
_entity_poly.pdbx_seq_one_letter_code
_entity_poly.pdbx_strand_id
1 'polypeptide(L)'
;MCGIAGLFGPDGNDAEMAHSMASLLAHRGPDGIQSWSEECPHGGVGLGHSRLSIVDIQGSNQPLHSDSGCVLIINGEIYNHQKIRDDVREYPWRTQGDGEAILAAYTARKSSEDWLNHIDGIWGFALWDPKAGHLILSRDPIGVKPLMRTITSEGTLLFGSESKSLRAHPGHIPQLD
;
A
#
# COMPACT_ATOMS: atom_id res chain seq x y z
N MET A 1 -2.78 -10.03 -11.11
CA MET A 1 -3.18 -9.00 -10.09
C MET A 1 -2.08 -8.92 -9.05
N CYS A 2 -1.67 -7.72 -8.67
CA CYS A 2 -0.66 -7.57 -7.61
C CYS A 2 -1.13 -8.11 -6.25
N GLY A 3 -0.19 -8.25 -5.33
CA GLY A 3 -0.44 -8.52 -3.92
C GLY A 3 0.21 -7.47 -3.04
N ILE A 4 -0.48 -6.98 -2.04
CA ILE A 4 0.07 -6.10 -1.02
C ILE A 4 -0.04 -6.74 0.35
N ALA A 5 0.93 -6.50 1.21
CA ALA A 5 0.94 -6.92 2.60
C ALA A 5 1.81 -5.98 3.43
N GLY A 6 1.59 -5.93 4.72
CA GLY A 6 2.42 -5.12 5.59
C GLY A 6 2.00 -5.14 7.05
N LEU A 7 2.75 -4.39 7.85
CA LEU A 7 2.57 -4.30 9.29
C LEU A 7 2.83 -2.87 9.78
N PHE A 8 2.18 -2.51 10.90
CA PHE A 8 2.33 -1.20 11.53
C PHE A 8 2.14 -1.33 13.05
N GLY A 9 3.03 -0.76 13.82
CA GLY A 9 2.98 -0.81 15.28
C GLY A 9 4.30 -1.26 15.91
N PRO A 10 4.29 -1.88 17.09
CA PRO A 10 5.51 -2.23 17.83
C PRO A 10 6.55 -3.01 17.01
N ASP A 11 6.11 -3.98 16.21
CA ASP A 11 6.97 -4.80 15.34
C ASP A 11 6.97 -4.32 13.88
N GLY A 12 6.47 -3.09 13.62
CA GLY A 12 6.22 -2.61 12.26
C GLY A 12 7.46 -2.32 11.42
N ASN A 13 8.59 -1.98 12.05
CA ASN A 13 9.84 -1.68 11.32
C ASN A 13 10.59 -2.95 10.93
N ASP A 14 9.96 -3.79 10.10
CA ASP A 14 10.53 -5.06 9.64
C ASP A 14 10.27 -5.29 8.14
N ALA A 15 11.26 -4.91 7.32
CA ALA A 15 11.21 -5.11 5.88
C ALA A 15 11.29 -6.60 5.49
N GLU A 16 11.95 -7.44 6.29
CA GLU A 16 12.06 -8.89 6.03
C GLU A 16 10.71 -9.57 6.29
N MET A 17 10.02 -9.19 7.35
CA MET A 17 8.67 -9.66 7.63
C MET A 17 7.69 -9.20 6.54
N ALA A 18 7.72 -7.92 6.14
CA ALA A 18 6.91 -7.41 5.04
C ALA A 18 7.18 -8.16 3.72
N HIS A 19 8.47 -8.49 3.45
CA HIS A 19 8.86 -9.32 2.31
C HIS A 19 8.27 -10.73 2.42
N SER A 20 8.38 -11.36 3.58
CA SER A 20 7.86 -12.70 3.84
C SER A 20 6.34 -12.77 3.65
N MET A 21 5.62 -11.75 4.17
CA MET A 21 4.17 -11.61 3.97
C MET A 21 3.82 -11.46 2.48
N ALA A 22 4.54 -10.62 1.73
CA ALA A 22 4.33 -10.42 0.30
C ALA A 22 4.69 -11.66 -0.53
N SER A 23 5.69 -12.45 -0.11
CA SER A 23 6.11 -13.69 -0.79
C SER A 23 5.00 -14.74 -0.83
N LEU A 24 4.14 -14.79 0.20
CA LEU A 24 2.96 -15.65 0.19
C LEU A 24 1.92 -15.22 -0.86
N LEU A 25 2.07 -14.05 -1.45
CA LEU A 25 1.21 -13.52 -2.52
C LEU A 25 1.85 -13.63 -3.92
N ALA A 26 2.98 -14.33 -4.08
CA ALA A 26 3.72 -14.45 -5.35
C ALA A 26 2.87 -14.99 -6.51
N HIS A 27 1.86 -15.85 -6.25
CA HIS A 27 0.91 -16.32 -7.26
C HIS A 27 0.05 -15.18 -7.86
N ARG A 28 -0.10 -14.04 -7.16
CA ARG A 28 -0.78 -12.85 -7.65
C ARG A 28 0.13 -11.96 -8.48
N GLY A 29 1.41 -11.90 -8.12
CA GLY A 29 2.41 -11.05 -8.76
C GLY A 29 3.75 -11.74 -8.86
N PRO A 30 3.95 -12.56 -9.92
CA PRO A 30 5.16 -13.37 -10.07
C PRO A 30 6.38 -12.59 -10.57
N ASP A 31 6.22 -11.32 -10.99
CA ASP A 31 7.27 -10.56 -11.68
C ASP A 31 8.29 -9.94 -10.72
N GLY A 32 8.04 -9.98 -9.43
CA GLY A 32 8.97 -9.54 -8.40
C GLY A 32 8.31 -9.23 -7.07
N ILE A 33 9.12 -9.29 -6.01
CA ILE A 33 8.69 -8.95 -4.67
C ILE A 33 9.64 -7.88 -4.14
N GLN A 34 9.07 -6.82 -3.61
CA GLN A 34 9.81 -5.74 -2.97
C GLN A 34 9.20 -5.41 -1.61
N SER A 35 10.05 -4.94 -0.71
CA SER A 35 9.66 -4.50 0.62
C SER A 35 10.43 -3.28 1.05
N TRP A 36 9.87 -2.59 2.02
CA TRP A 36 10.43 -1.39 2.62
C TRP A 36 9.94 -1.27 4.07
N SER A 37 10.71 -0.66 4.94
CA SER A 37 10.29 -0.34 6.30
C SER A 37 10.89 0.97 6.79
N GLU A 38 10.24 1.56 7.80
CA GLU A 38 10.68 2.77 8.47
C GLU A 38 10.29 2.71 9.95
N GLU A 39 11.20 3.18 10.82
CA GLU A 39 10.91 3.39 12.24
C GLU A 39 10.03 4.63 12.44
N CYS A 40 9.09 4.56 13.39
CA CYS A 40 8.24 5.68 13.74
C CYS A 40 7.93 5.66 15.26
N PRO A 41 7.33 6.74 15.82
CA PRO A 41 7.05 6.81 17.25
C PRO A 41 6.18 5.68 17.83
N HIS A 42 5.47 4.94 16.97
CA HIS A 42 4.62 3.81 17.35
C HIS A 42 5.29 2.44 17.11
N GLY A 43 6.61 2.41 16.88
CA GLY A 43 7.39 1.22 16.54
C GLY A 43 7.87 1.27 15.10
N GLY A 44 7.00 1.08 14.13
CA GLY A 44 7.37 1.20 12.73
C GLY A 44 6.26 0.83 11.74
N VAL A 45 6.61 0.90 10.47
CA VAL A 45 5.79 0.48 9.34
C VAL A 45 6.63 -0.39 8.39
N GLY A 46 6.07 -1.51 7.96
CA GLY A 46 6.64 -2.38 6.95
C GLY A 46 5.65 -2.59 5.81
N LEU A 47 6.09 -2.40 4.57
CA LEU A 47 5.27 -2.51 3.36
C LEU A 47 5.90 -3.50 2.39
N GLY A 48 5.13 -4.47 1.90
CA GLY A 48 5.54 -5.48 0.95
C GLY A 48 4.61 -5.55 -0.25
N HIS A 49 5.17 -5.74 -1.45
CA HIS A 49 4.44 -5.77 -2.71
C HIS A 49 4.91 -6.93 -3.58
N SER A 50 3.96 -7.76 -4.05
CA SER A 50 4.16 -8.77 -5.10
C SER A 50 3.61 -8.24 -6.40
N ARG A 51 4.48 -8.07 -7.41
CA ARG A 51 4.17 -7.34 -8.64
C ARG A 51 3.69 -8.25 -9.76
N LEU A 52 2.60 -7.84 -10.42
CA LEU A 52 2.27 -8.22 -11.79
C LEU A 52 2.38 -6.97 -12.67
N SER A 53 3.35 -6.97 -13.58
CA SER A 53 3.71 -5.82 -14.43
C SER A 53 2.75 -5.73 -15.61
N ILE A 54 1.80 -4.80 -15.58
CA ILE A 54 0.83 -4.58 -16.67
C ILE A 54 1.03 -3.19 -17.28
N VAL A 55 1.12 -2.16 -16.44
CA VAL A 55 1.32 -0.76 -16.84
C VAL A 55 2.68 -0.30 -16.36
N ASP A 56 3.39 0.45 -17.21
CA ASP A 56 4.73 0.98 -16.93
C ASP A 56 5.69 -0.08 -16.35
N ILE A 57 6.02 -1.08 -17.18
CA ILE A 57 6.76 -2.29 -16.77
C ILE A 57 8.11 -1.94 -16.11
N GLN A 58 8.76 -0.84 -16.53
CA GLN A 58 10.08 -0.45 -16.03
C GLN A 58 10.05 0.61 -14.92
N GLY A 59 9.04 1.48 -14.89
CA GLY A 59 9.01 2.67 -14.03
C GLY A 59 8.20 2.54 -12.73
N SER A 60 7.16 1.72 -12.70
CA SER A 60 6.22 1.65 -11.58
C SER A 60 6.53 0.52 -10.59
N ASN A 61 7.79 0.40 -10.18
CA ASN A 61 8.15 -0.49 -9.08
C ASN A 61 7.58 0.05 -7.76
N GLN A 62 7.01 -0.84 -6.96
CA GLN A 62 6.46 -0.49 -5.65
C GLN A 62 7.32 -1.09 -4.53
N PRO A 63 7.41 -0.42 -3.37
CA PRO A 63 6.66 0.78 -2.95
C PRO A 63 6.99 2.04 -3.75
N LEU A 64 5.97 2.88 -4.01
CA LEU A 64 6.12 4.19 -4.64
C LEU A 64 6.43 5.24 -3.58
N HIS A 65 7.36 6.17 -3.88
CA HIS A 65 7.79 7.20 -2.95
C HIS A 65 7.51 8.61 -3.52
N SER A 66 6.95 9.49 -2.70
CA SER A 66 6.79 10.91 -3.04
C SER A 66 7.92 11.77 -2.45
N ASP A 67 8.10 12.98 -2.97
CA ASP A 67 9.05 13.97 -2.42
C ASP A 67 8.67 14.43 -1.00
N SER A 68 7.40 14.30 -0.62
CA SER A 68 6.95 14.59 0.75
C SER A 68 7.34 13.51 1.77
N GLY A 69 7.86 12.37 1.32
CA GLY A 69 8.22 11.21 2.12
C GLY A 69 7.12 10.15 2.22
N CYS A 70 5.93 10.39 1.65
CA CYS A 70 4.88 9.38 1.66
C CYS A 70 5.29 8.14 0.84
N VAL A 71 4.89 6.96 1.32
CA VAL A 71 5.17 5.67 0.70
C VAL A 71 3.88 4.91 0.44
N LEU A 72 3.71 4.37 -0.76
CA LEU A 72 2.48 3.72 -1.21
C LEU A 72 2.75 2.33 -1.78
N ILE A 73 1.94 1.37 -1.39
CA ILE A 73 1.74 0.10 -2.10
C ILE A 73 0.28 -0.05 -2.51
N ILE A 74 0.04 -0.50 -3.74
CA ILE A 74 -1.30 -0.66 -4.29
C ILE A 74 -1.44 -1.96 -5.08
N ASN A 75 -2.57 -2.64 -4.89
CA ASN A 75 -3.13 -3.63 -5.80
C ASN A 75 -4.41 -3.03 -6.39
N GLY A 76 -4.35 -2.47 -7.58
CA GLY A 76 -5.47 -1.75 -8.16
C GLY A 76 -5.22 -1.24 -9.55
N GLU A 77 -6.18 -0.44 -10.02
CA GLU A 77 -6.13 0.31 -11.25
C GLU A 77 -6.92 1.61 -11.06
N ILE A 78 -6.28 2.75 -11.30
CA ILE A 78 -6.89 4.08 -11.14
C ILE A 78 -7.28 4.59 -12.53
N TYR A 79 -8.56 4.53 -12.85
CA TYR A 79 -9.09 4.79 -14.19
C TYR A 79 -8.93 6.25 -14.62
N ASN A 80 -9.10 7.17 -13.67
CA ASN A 80 -8.98 8.61 -13.93
C ASN A 80 -7.58 9.19 -13.68
N HIS A 81 -6.52 8.37 -13.69
CA HIS A 81 -5.15 8.82 -13.39
C HIS A 81 -4.67 9.95 -14.32
N GLN A 82 -5.06 9.95 -15.59
CA GLN A 82 -4.70 11.02 -16.52
C GLN A 82 -5.34 12.36 -16.11
N LYS A 83 -6.63 12.32 -15.73
CA LYS A 83 -7.32 13.53 -15.22
C LYS A 83 -6.64 14.05 -13.95
N ILE A 84 -6.25 13.17 -13.03
CA ILE A 84 -5.51 13.57 -11.83
C ILE A 84 -4.17 14.22 -12.21
N ARG A 85 -3.46 13.70 -13.22
CA ARG A 85 -2.22 14.31 -13.74
C ARG A 85 -2.45 15.73 -14.27
N ASP A 86 -3.53 15.93 -15.00
CA ASP A 86 -3.89 17.26 -15.53
C ASP A 86 -4.29 18.25 -14.43
N ASP A 87 -4.99 17.76 -13.39
CA ASP A 87 -5.45 18.56 -12.26
C ASP A 87 -4.30 18.93 -11.29
N VAL A 88 -3.27 18.07 -11.18
CA VAL A 88 -2.15 18.21 -10.22
C VAL A 88 -0.82 18.27 -10.98
N ARG A 89 -0.69 19.22 -11.90
CA ARG A 89 0.51 19.37 -12.77
C ARG A 89 1.80 19.68 -12.01
N GLU A 90 1.69 20.33 -10.88
CA GLU A 90 2.82 20.71 -10.02
C GLU A 90 3.41 19.54 -9.22
N TYR A 91 2.73 18.39 -9.21
CA TYR A 91 3.26 17.19 -8.55
C TYR A 91 4.47 16.66 -9.34
N PRO A 92 5.58 16.31 -8.66
CA PRO A 92 6.79 15.85 -9.31
C PRO A 92 6.65 14.38 -9.77
N TRP A 93 5.92 14.17 -10.84
CA TRP A 93 5.66 12.84 -11.41
C TRP A 93 6.94 12.09 -11.77
N ARG A 94 7.09 10.86 -11.31
CA ARG A 94 8.26 10.01 -11.49
C ARG A 94 7.99 8.80 -12.37
N THR A 95 6.73 8.36 -12.49
CA THR A 95 6.32 7.18 -13.23
C THR A 95 5.21 7.52 -14.22
N GLN A 96 4.94 6.60 -15.14
CA GLN A 96 3.77 6.67 -16.02
C GLN A 96 2.62 5.80 -15.48
N GLY A 97 2.84 5.10 -14.37
CA GLY A 97 1.85 4.24 -13.74
C GLY A 97 0.70 5.02 -13.11
N ASP A 98 -0.43 4.36 -13.04
CA ASP A 98 -1.66 4.89 -12.47
C ASP A 98 -1.63 4.99 -10.93
N GLY A 99 -0.87 4.12 -10.26
CA GLY A 99 -0.76 4.12 -8.80
C GLY A 99 -0.19 5.41 -8.22
N GLU A 100 0.73 6.09 -8.93
CA GLU A 100 1.30 7.35 -8.47
C GLU A 100 0.25 8.48 -8.37
N ALA A 101 -0.88 8.35 -9.09
CA ALA A 101 -1.98 9.30 -9.00
C ALA A 101 -2.59 9.37 -7.60
N ILE A 102 -2.51 8.29 -6.80
CA ILE A 102 -2.95 8.29 -5.39
C ILE A 102 -2.05 9.22 -4.56
N LEU A 103 -0.72 9.10 -4.73
CA LEU A 103 0.23 9.98 -4.01
C LEU A 103 0.03 11.45 -4.39
N ALA A 104 -0.22 11.73 -5.67
CA ALA A 104 -0.49 13.08 -6.15
C ALA A 104 -1.79 13.64 -5.58
N ALA A 105 -2.89 12.87 -5.65
CA ALA A 105 -4.20 13.26 -5.12
C ALA A 105 -4.13 13.49 -3.60
N TYR A 106 -3.47 12.60 -2.86
CA TYR A 106 -3.24 12.74 -1.43
C TYR A 106 -2.45 14.01 -1.11
N THR A 107 -1.30 14.20 -1.76
CA THR A 107 -0.42 15.36 -1.50
C THR A 107 -1.13 16.69 -1.76
N ALA A 108 -1.93 16.75 -2.82
CA ALA A 108 -2.65 17.97 -3.19
C ALA A 108 -3.85 18.28 -2.29
N ARG A 109 -4.47 17.28 -1.66
CA ARG A 109 -5.77 17.40 -0.99
C ARG A 109 -5.83 16.79 0.42
N LYS A 110 -4.69 16.44 1.05
CA LYS A 110 -4.67 15.77 2.34
C LYS A 110 -5.29 16.54 3.51
N SER A 111 -5.51 17.82 3.35
CA SER A 111 -6.25 18.65 4.31
C SER A 111 -7.77 18.46 4.22
N SER A 112 -8.26 17.77 3.21
CA SER A 112 -9.67 17.43 3.01
C SER A 112 -9.87 15.93 3.26
N GLU A 113 -10.87 15.58 4.07
CA GLU A 113 -11.27 14.17 4.26
C GLU A 113 -11.80 13.54 2.97
N ASP A 114 -12.20 14.37 2.00
CA ASP A 114 -12.80 13.96 0.73
C ASP A 114 -11.80 13.63 -0.38
N TRP A 115 -10.48 13.61 -0.11
CA TRP A 115 -9.49 13.41 -1.16
C TRP A 115 -9.68 12.08 -1.95
N LEU A 116 -10.18 11.04 -1.28
CA LEU A 116 -10.50 9.75 -1.91
C LEU A 116 -11.66 9.85 -2.92
N ASN A 117 -12.58 10.80 -2.77
CA ASN A 117 -13.70 11.00 -3.69
C ASN A 117 -13.26 11.50 -5.08
N HIS A 118 -11.99 11.92 -5.22
CA HIS A 118 -11.41 12.32 -6.50
C HIS A 118 -10.76 11.16 -7.26
N ILE A 119 -10.76 9.97 -6.68
CA ILE A 119 -10.18 8.76 -7.29
C ILE A 119 -11.31 7.89 -7.84
N ASP A 120 -11.21 7.55 -9.12
CA ASP A 120 -12.09 6.59 -9.77
C ASP A 120 -11.27 5.35 -10.18
N GLY A 121 -11.73 4.16 -9.79
CA GLY A 121 -10.99 2.93 -10.03
C GLY A 121 -11.39 1.79 -9.09
N ILE A 122 -10.53 0.79 -9.07
CA ILE A 122 -10.62 -0.37 -8.17
C ILE A 122 -9.29 -0.55 -7.45
N TRP A 123 -9.29 -0.59 -6.12
CA TRP A 123 -8.05 -0.61 -5.34
C TRP A 123 -8.15 -1.30 -3.98
N GLY A 124 -6.99 -1.83 -3.56
CA GLY A 124 -6.61 -2.02 -2.18
C GLY A 124 -5.23 -1.43 -2.02
N PHE A 125 -5.04 -0.43 -1.15
CA PHE A 125 -3.75 0.20 -0.96
C PHE A 125 -3.42 0.46 0.51
N ALA A 126 -2.12 0.62 0.77
CA ALA A 126 -1.58 1.15 2.01
C ALA A 126 -0.70 2.35 1.70
N LEU A 127 -0.97 3.50 2.34
CA LEU A 127 -0.23 4.75 2.21
C LEU A 127 0.28 5.18 3.57
N TRP A 128 1.60 5.28 3.71
CA TRP A 128 2.28 5.83 4.87
C TRP A 128 2.57 7.32 4.68
N ASP A 129 2.17 8.16 5.64
CA ASP A 129 2.59 9.56 5.72
C ASP A 129 3.45 9.77 6.98
N PRO A 130 4.79 9.87 6.83
CA PRO A 130 5.69 10.04 7.98
C PRO A 130 5.51 11.38 8.69
N LYS A 131 5.04 12.42 8.00
CA LYS A 131 4.80 13.74 8.60
C LYS A 131 3.55 13.76 9.47
N ALA A 132 2.53 13.03 9.06
CA ALA A 132 1.31 12.85 9.82
C ALA A 132 1.42 11.72 10.86
N GLY A 133 2.41 10.82 10.71
CA GLY A 133 2.64 9.69 11.60
C GLY A 133 1.56 8.61 11.52
N HIS A 134 0.90 8.47 10.36
CA HIS A 134 -0.18 7.50 10.22
C HIS A 134 -0.13 6.68 8.92
N LEU A 135 -0.65 5.46 9.01
CA LEU A 135 -0.86 4.56 7.90
C LEU A 135 -2.35 4.58 7.48
N ILE A 136 -2.60 4.87 6.21
CA ILE A 136 -3.93 4.83 5.60
C ILE A 136 -4.09 3.50 4.87
N LEU A 137 -5.06 2.69 5.29
CA LEU A 137 -5.52 1.53 4.55
C LEU A 137 -6.83 1.87 3.85
N SER A 138 -6.90 1.68 2.54
CA SER A 138 -8.10 1.95 1.77
C SER A 138 -8.41 0.81 0.81
N ARG A 139 -9.70 0.57 0.63
CA ARG A 139 -10.26 -0.38 -0.32
C ARG A 139 -11.35 0.31 -1.12
N ASP A 140 -11.47 -0.04 -2.40
CA ASP A 140 -12.52 0.51 -3.26
C ASP A 140 -13.93 0.26 -2.69
N PRO A 141 -14.91 1.15 -2.97
CA PRO A 141 -16.23 1.11 -2.32
C PRO A 141 -17.01 -0.18 -2.53
N ILE A 142 -16.77 -0.88 -3.65
CA ILE A 142 -17.44 -2.16 -3.98
C ILE A 142 -16.64 -3.35 -3.42
N GLY A 143 -15.36 -3.12 -3.08
CA GLY A 143 -14.45 -4.15 -2.57
C GLY A 143 -13.98 -5.12 -3.66
N VAL A 144 -13.81 -4.66 -4.89
CA VAL A 144 -13.28 -5.47 -6.00
C VAL A 144 -11.88 -6.00 -5.71
N LYS A 145 -11.03 -5.15 -5.12
CA LYS A 145 -9.71 -5.58 -4.67
C LYS A 145 -9.75 -5.98 -3.19
N PRO A 146 -9.30 -7.18 -2.86
CA PRO A 146 -9.32 -7.63 -1.47
C PRO A 146 -8.29 -6.87 -0.63
N LEU A 147 -8.69 -6.54 0.60
CA LEU A 147 -7.81 -6.02 1.64
C LEU A 147 -8.33 -6.52 2.99
N MET A 148 -7.51 -7.28 3.70
CA MET A 148 -7.79 -7.87 5.00
C MET A 148 -6.87 -7.26 6.04
N ARG A 149 -7.30 -7.23 7.30
CA ARG A 149 -6.50 -6.75 8.42
C ARG A 149 -6.80 -7.53 9.69
N THR A 150 -5.82 -7.57 10.59
CA THR A 150 -5.96 -8.06 11.97
C THR A 150 -4.99 -7.30 12.86
N ILE A 151 -5.17 -7.40 14.17
CA ILE A 151 -4.25 -6.84 15.17
C ILE A 151 -3.74 -8.00 16.02
N THR A 152 -2.43 -8.08 16.22
CA THR A 152 -1.81 -9.07 17.11
C THR A 152 -2.11 -8.75 18.57
N SER A 153 -1.87 -9.70 19.49
CA SER A 153 -1.98 -9.48 20.93
C SER A 153 -1.07 -8.37 21.45
N GLU A 154 0.02 -8.08 20.74
CA GLU A 154 1.01 -7.06 21.10
C GLU A 154 0.72 -5.69 20.47
N GLY A 155 -0.40 -5.58 19.73
CA GLY A 155 -0.88 -4.32 19.18
C GLY A 155 -0.36 -3.99 17.77
N THR A 156 0.36 -4.90 17.11
CA THR A 156 0.80 -4.71 15.72
C THR A 156 -0.37 -4.97 14.76
N LEU A 157 -0.70 -3.99 13.93
CA LEU A 157 -1.63 -4.12 12.82
C LEU A 157 -0.96 -4.89 11.68
N LEU A 158 -1.55 -5.98 11.24
CA LEU A 158 -1.18 -6.73 10.05
C LEU A 158 -2.24 -6.53 8.98
N PHE A 159 -1.83 -6.38 7.71
CA PHE A 159 -2.76 -6.28 6.60
C PHE A 159 -2.24 -6.98 5.35
N GLY A 160 -3.14 -7.30 4.42
CA GLY A 160 -2.75 -7.90 3.15
C GLY A 160 -3.92 -8.21 2.23
N SER A 161 -3.60 -8.48 0.97
CA SER A 161 -4.59 -8.84 -0.05
C SER A 161 -5.29 -10.17 0.23
N GLU A 162 -4.64 -11.09 0.94
CA GLU A 162 -5.22 -12.39 1.29
C GLU A 162 -4.81 -12.79 2.71
N SER A 163 -5.68 -13.51 3.41
CA SER A 163 -5.46 -13.93 4.81
C SER A 163 -4.19 -14.74 5.02
N LYS A 164 -3.74 -15.49 4.01
CA LYS A 164 -2.52 -16.28 4.12
C LYS A 164 -1.26 -15.43 4.30
N SER A 165 -1.23 -14.18 3.77
CA SER A 165 -0.09 -13.29 3.98
C SER A 165 0.07 -12.90 5.45
N LEU A 166 -1.02 -12.82 6.20
CA LEU A 166 -1.00 -12.50 7.64
C LEU A 166 -0.34 -13.62 8.47
N ARG A 167 -0.40 -14.87 7.98
CA ARG A 167 0.17 -16.04 8.66
C ARG A 167 1.71 -16.06 8.69
N ALA A 168 2.37 -15.23 7.91
CA ALA A 168 3.83 -15.10 8.00
C ALA A 168 4.27 -14.53 9.34
N HIS A 169 3.45 -13.66 9.94
CA HIS A 169 3.78 -13.04 11.22
C HIS A 169 3.48 -13.99 12.39
N PRO A 170 4.47 -14.25 13.29
CA PRO A 170 4.33 -15.21 14.39
C PRO A 170 3.23 -14.85 15.39
N GLY A 171 2.93 -13.56 15.54
CA GLY A 171 1.85 -13.07 16.42
C GLY A 171 0.45 -13.15 15.78
N HIS A 172 0.31 -13.67 14.55
CA HIS A 172 -1.01 -13.89 13.95
C HIS A 172 -1.66 -15.16 14.46
N ILE A 173 -2.74 -15.03 15.21
CA ILE A 173 -3.56 -16.15 15.64
C ILE A 173 -4.82 -16.20 14.77
N PRO A 174 -4.97 -17.20 13.87
CA PRO A 174 -6.21 -17.35 13.11
C PRO A 174 -7.39 -17.64 14.05
N GLN A 175 -8.43 -16.83 13.97
CA GLN A 175 -9.70 -17.10 14.64
C GLN A 175 -10.74 -17.40 13.57
N LEU A 176 -11.51 -18.48 13.80
CA LEU A 176 -12.71 -18.79 13.03
C LEU A 176 -13.89 -18.22 13.81
N ASP A 177 -14.65 -17.34 13.16
CA ASP A 177 -15.95 -16.87 13.68
C ASP A 177 -17.02 -17.95 13.52
#